data_b572f3f3912429c56cb89450df7f4535
#
_entry.id   b572f3f3912429c56cb89450df7f4535
#
_cell.length_a   1.000
_cell.length_b   1.000
_cell.length_c   1.000
_cell.angle_alpha   90.00
_cell.angle_beta   90.00
_cell.angle_gamma   90.00
#
_symmetry.space_group_name_H-M   'P 1'
#
loop_
_entity.id
_entity.type
_entity.pdbx_description
1 polymer ?
#
loop_
_entity_poly.entity_id
_entity_poly.type
_entity_poly.pdbx_seq_one_letter_code
_entity_poly.pdbx_strand_id
1 'polypeptide(L)'
;MKFWKLLTAASVLTVLTANAPAFAQTDEKLPEFTTEGFEEWLVDFKKEAAAKGISQPTLDVAFANTKPIPKVIEYDRSQPEFKLTFEQYIQRVVPQSRINEGRRKYAENRAIIDAAAKKYGVPGHYLTAFWGIETGFGRHTGGYSVVDSLATLAFEGRRAEYFRKELMNALTIIDAGHIAPENMSGSWAGAMGQAQFMPSTFLNYARDGNGDGKIDLWGAKEDVFASAANYLSTVGWKGDERWGRKVSIPKDLDKSLIGRDIRKPISEWQELGVRMPGGANLPTADMDASIVTVNDGEGPAYMVYNNFHTIMHWNRSTYFAIAVGTLADALAGQ
;
A
#
# COMPACT_ATOMS: atom_id res chain seq x y z
N MET A 1 27.50 -0.68 -30.47
CA MET A 1 27.32 -0.13 -29.13
C MET A 1 25.84 0.25 -28.97
N LYS A 2 25.01 -0.61 -28.36
CA LYS A 2 23.60 -0.33 -28.09
C LYS A 2 23.47 0.06 -26.62
N PHE A 3 23.05 1.32 -26.39
CA PHE A 3 22.75 1.84 -25.06
C PHE A 3 21.49 1.14 -24.53
N TRP A 4 21.63 0.32 -23.51
CA TRP A 4 20.53 -0.26 -22.74
C TRP A 4 20.13 0.77 -21.66
N LYS A 5 19.04 1.44 -21.90
CA LYS A 5 18.44 2.31 -20.88
C LYS A 5 17.87 1.40 -19.78
N LEU A 6 18.47 1.46 -18.61
CA LEU A 6 17.93 0.95 -17.35
C LEU A 6 16.60 1.68 -17.06
N LEU A 7 15.50 0.99 -17.29
CA LEU A 7 14.19 1.38 -16.76
C LEU A 7 14.17 0.99 -15.28
N THR A 8 14.32 1.97 -14.42
CA THR A 8 14.05 1.85 -12.98
C THR A 8 12.58 1.41 -12.81
N ALA A 9 12.38 0.26 -12.17
CA ALA A 9 11.07 -0.21 -11.78
C ALA A 9 10.48 0.81 -10.79
N ALA A 10 9.50 1.60 -11.24
CA ALA A 10 8.71 2.43 -10.37
C ALA A 10 7.86 1.50 -9.48
N SER A 11 8.02 1.62 -8.19
CA SER A 11 7.17 0.98 -7.20
C SER A 11 5.73 1.43 -7.45
N VAL A 12 4.80 0.48 -7.56
CA VAL A 12 3.37 0.75 -7.76
C VAL A 12 2.81 1.29 -6.45
N LEU A 13 2.88 2.61 -6.29
CA LEU A 13 2.28 3.31 -5.16
C LEU A 13 0.88 3.72 -5.55
N THR A 14 -0.11 2.93 -5.21
CA THR A 14 -1.50 3.35 -5.33
C THR A 14 -1.84 4.27 -4.17
N VAL A 15 -1.78 5.57 -4.42
CA VAL A 15 -2.19 6.57 -3.45
C VAL A 15 -3.70 6.46 -3.23
N LEU A 16 -4.10 6.27 -1.97
CA LEU A 16 -5.46 6.32 -1.46
C LEU A 16 -6.26 7.49 -2.06
N THR A 17 -7.15 7.21 -3.00
CA THR A 17 -8.27 8.11 -3.24
C THR A 17 -9.26 7.90 -2.11
N ALA A 18 -9.14 8.68 -1.04
CA ALA A 18 -10.27 8.87 -0.16
C ALA A 18 -11.41 9.44 -1.03
N ASN A 19 -12.60 8.84 -0.99
CA ASN A 19 -13.82 9.55 -1.30
C ASN A 19 -13.97 10.62 -0.21
N ALA A 20 -13.24 11.73 -0.37
CA ALA A 20 -13.62 12.97 0.25
C ALA A 20 -14.90 13.42 -0.48
N PRO A 21 -15.92 13.95 0.23
CA PRO A 21 -17.01 14.63 -0.44
C PRO A 21 -16.38 15.66 -1.38
N ALA A 22 -16.96 15.80 -2.56
CA ALA A 22 -16.55 16.82 -3.51
C ALA A 22 -16.63 18.17 -2.81
N PHE A 23 -15.52 18.60 -2.24
CA PHE A 23 -15.35 20.01 -1.88
C PHE A 23 -15.31 20.73 -3.23
N ALA A 24 -16.24 21.67 -3.39
CA ALA A 24 -16.22 22.61 -4.49
C ALA A 24 -14.78 23.11 -4.63
N GLN A 25 -14.16 22.86 -5.78
CA GLN A 25 -12.91 23.52 -6.15
C GLN A 25 -13.21 25.01 -6.15
N THR A 26 -12.79 25.69 -5.11
CA THR A 26 -12.57 27.13 -5.21
C THR A 26 -11.40 27.26 -6.16
N ASP A 27 -11.59 28.02 -7.26
CA ASP A 27 -10.52 28.45 -8.18
C ASP A 27 -9.52 29.40 -7.47
N GLU A 28 -9.10 29.03 -6.28
CA GLU A 28 -8.01 29.71 -5.59
C GLU A 28 -6.74 29.32 -6.30
N LYS A 29 -6.18 30.27 -7.04
CA LYS A 29 -4.90 30.14 -7.74
C LYS A 29 -3.88 29.64 -6.71
N LEU A 30 -3.47 28.36 -6.83
CA LEU A 30 -2.43 27.79 -5.98
C LEU A 30 -1.25 28.74 -5.95
N PRO A 31 -0.62 28.99 -4.79
CA PRO A 31 0.53 29.89 -4.71
C PRO A 31 1.59 29.43 -5.70
N GLU A 32 2.22 30.41 -6.36
CA GLU A 32 3.32 30.11 -7.28
C GLU A 32 4.43 29.42 -6.50
N PHE A 33 4.85 28.25 -6.97
CA PHE A 33 5.87 27.45 -6.32
C PHE A 33 7.22 28.14 -6.45
N THR A 34 7.62 28.88 -5.40
CA THR A 34 8.91 29.57 -5.30
C THR A 34 9.74 29.01 -4.16
N THR A 35 11.07 29.09 -4.28
CA THR A 35 11.96 28.63 -3.21
C THR A 35 11.81 29.51 -1.96
N GLU A 36 11.67 30.82 -2.13
CA GLU A 36 11.47 31.76 -1.03
C GLU A 36 10.16 31.47 -0.28
N GLY A 37 9.06 31.23 -0.99
CA GLY A 37 7.78 30.88 -0.38
C GLY A 37 7.83 29.55 0.37
N PHE A 38 8.61 28.58 -0.12
CA PHE A 38 8.84 27.32 0.59
C PHE A 38 9.63 27.53 1.88
N GLU A 39 10.67 28.37 1.86
CA GLU A 39 11.47 28.68 3.05
C GLU A 39 10.65 29.39 4.12
N GLU A 40 9.82 30.37 3.76
CA GLU A 40 8.89 31.05 4.66
C GLU A 40 7.88 30.05 5.27
N TRP A 41 7.27 29.23 4.43
CA TRP A 41 6.35 28.18 4.89
C TRP A 41 7.01 27.20 5.87
N LEU A 42 8.27 26.82 5.59
CA LEU A 42 9.02 25.89 6.43
C LEU A 42 9.31 26.48 7.83
N VAL A 43 9.57 27.79 7.91
CA VAL A 43 9.74 28.51 9.18
C VAL A 43 8.46 28.39 10.02
N ASP A 44 7.29 28.61 9.41
CA ASP A 44 6.01 28.54 10.14
C ASP A 44 5.64 27.10 10.49
N PHE A 45 5.95 26.14 9.60
CA PHE A 45 5.73 24.73 9.90
C PHE A 45 6.60 24.25 11.08
N LYS A 46 7.87 24.68 11.16
CA LYS A 46 8.76 24.38 12.31
C LYS A 46 8.20 24.90 13.64
N LYS A 47 7.65 26.13 13.64
CA LYS A 47 6.97 26.69 14.84
C LYS A 47 5.79 25.83 15.27
N GLU A 48 4.95 25.42 14.31
CA GLU A 48 3.82 24.52 14.57
C GLU A 48 4.26 23.17 15.12
N ALA A 49 5.31 22.57 14.53
CA ALA A 49 5.84 21.29 14.95
C ALA A 49 6.41 21.36 16.39
N ALA A 50 7.16 22.42 16.71
CA ALA A 50 7.62 22.66 18.07
C ALA A 50 6.47 22.84 19.06
N ALA A 51 5.41 23.59 18.69
CA ALA A 51 4.23 23.76 19.52
C ALA A 51 3.45 22.44 19.74
N LYS A 52 3.61 21.47 18.85
CA LYS A 52 3.04 20.10 18.96
C LYS A 52 3.97 19.12 19.67
N GLY A 53 5.09 19.57 20.18
CA GLY A 53 5.99 18.79 21.02
C GLY A 53 7.17 18.13 20.31
N ILE A 54 7.39 18.41 19.01
CA ILE A 54 8.62 17.94 18.32
C ILE A 54 9.82 18.72 18.88
N SER A 55 10.85 18.00 19.27
CA SER A 55 12.03 18.60 19.90
C SER A 55 12.82 19.47 18.90
N GLN A 56 13.45 20.54 19.41
CA GLN A 56 14.27 21.41 18.58
C GLN A 56 15.44 20.67 17.89
N PRO A 57 16.17 19.75 18.55
CA PRO A 57 17.19 18.96 17.88
C PRO A 57 16.65 18.17 16.68
N THR A 58 15.46 17.58 16.79
CA THR A 58 14.82 16.88 15.66
C THR A 58 14.50 17.82 14.51
N LEU A 59 13.94 19.00 14.79
CA LEU A 59 13.66 19.99 13.75
C LEU A 59 14.94 20.49 13.06
N ASP A 60 16.02 20.69 13.82
CA ASP A 60 17.29 21.14 13.29
C ASP A 60 17.93 20.13 12.35
N VAL A 61 17.94 18.83 12.69
CA VAL A 61 18.53 17.80 11.86
C VAL A 61 17.61 17.43 10.68
N ALA A 62 16.29 17.29 10.92
CA ALA A 62 15.34 16.90 9.89
C ALA A 62 15.25 17.92 8.76
N PHE A 63 15.39 19.20 9.07
CA PHE A 63 15.26 20.30 8.11
C PHE A 63 16.59 21.02 7.79
N ALA A 64 17.74 20.44 8.16
CA ALA A 64 19.05 21.06 7.95
C ALA A 64 19.35 21.39 6.47
N ASN A 65 18.92 20.52 5.57
CA ASN A 65 19.18 20.63 4.13
C ASN A 65 17.91 20.47 3.29
N THR A 66 16.75 20.62 3.90
CA THR A 66 15.46 20.41 3.22
C THR A 66 15.27 21.39 2.08
N LYS A 67 14.98 20.85 0.91
CA LYS A 67 14.69 21.59 -0.31
C LYS A 67 13.46 21.02 -0.99
N PRO A 68 12.68 21.86 -1.66
CA PRO A 68 11.55 21.39 -2.44
C PRO A 68 12.01 20.51 -3.60
N ILE A 69 11.27 19.46 -3.89
CA ILE A 69 11.56 18.50 -4.96
C ILE A 69 10.51 18.65 -6.08
N PRO A 70 10.78 19.45 -7.15
CA PRO A 70 9.79 19.69 -8.21
C PRO A 70 9.27 18.41 -8.88
N LYS A 71 10.11 17.37 -8.96
CA LYS A 71 9.73 16.07 -9.53
C LYS A 71 8.63 15.36 -8.74
N VAL A 72 8.56 15.58 -7.45
CA VAL A 72 7.49 15.06 -6.59
C VAL A 72 6.15 15.67 -6.96
N ILE A 73 6.12 16.96 -7.24
CA ILE A 73 4.92 17.68 -7.71
C ILE A 73 4.46 17.16 -9.07
N GLU A 74 5.41 16.96 -10.00
CA GLU A 74 5.09 16.38 -11.31
C GLU A 74 4.43 15.01 -11.19
N TYR A 75 4.94 14.13 -10.32
CA TYR A 75 4.35 12.81 -10.08
C TYR A 75 2.97 12.91 -9.43
N ASP A 76 2.77 13.79 -8.45
CA ASP A 76 1.47 13.98 -7.81
C ASP A 76 0.40 14.45 -8.79
N ARG A 77 0.76 15.30 -9.74
CA ARG A 77 -0.16 15.83 -10.76
C ARG A 77 -0.42 14.85 -11.91
N SER A 78 0.55 14.03 -12.31
CA SER A 78 0.44 13.18 -13.50
C SER A 78 -0.14 11.79 -13.21
N GLN A 79 0.03 11.25 -12.01
CA GLN A 79 -0.39 9.91 -11.58
C GLN A 79 -0.36 8.87 -12.73
N PRO A 80 0.81 8.56 -13.30
CA PRO A 80 0.92 7.82 -14.58
C PRO A 80 0.46 6.35 -14.51
N GLU A 81 0.10 5.83 -13.35
CA GLU A 81 -0.13 4.40 -13.09
C GLU A 81 -1.52 3.90 -13.51
N PHE A 82 -2.44 4.81 -13.86
CA PHE A 82 -3.85 4.47 -14.15
C PHE A 82 -4.16 4.07 -15.61
N LYS A 83 -3.14 3.73 -16.43
CA LYS A 83 -3.33 3.48 -17.87
C LYS A 83 -3.26 2.01 -18.30
N LEU A 84 -3.08 1.07 -17.36
CA LEU A 84 -2.93 -0.35 -17.70
C LEU A 84 -4.28 -1.07 -17.64
N THR A 85 -4.52 -1.99 -18.60
CA THR A 85 -5.59 -2.98 -18.42
C THR A 85 -5.26 -3.92 -17.27
N PHE A 86 -6.26 -4.62 -16.74
CA PHE A 86 -6.03 -5.58 -15.65
C PHE A 86 -5.03 -6.67 -16.03
N GLU A 87 -5.09 -7.20 -17.25
CA GLU A 87 -4.18 -8.22 -17.75
C GLU A 87 -2.74 -7.72 -17.81
N GLN A 88 -2.54 -6.51 -18.33
CA GLN A 88 -1.22 -5.86 -18.35
C GLN A 88 -0.68 -5.64 -16.93
N TYR A 89 -1.56 -5.21 -16.02
CA TYR A 89 -1.20 -5.01 -14.62
C TYR A 89 -0.77 -6.33 -13.95
N ILE A 90 -1.57 -7.39 -14.07
CA ILE A 90 -1.25 -8.70 -13.48
C ILE A 90 0.05 -9.28 -14.06
N GLN A 91 0.24 -9.23 -15.39
CA GLN A 91 1.47 -9.70 -16.03
C GLN A 91 2.71 -8.96 -15.52
N ARG A 92 2.58 -7.66 -15.25
CA ARG A 92 3.68 -6.84 -14.71
C ARG A 92 3.93 -7.09 -13.22
N VAL A 93 2.85 -7.22 -12.43
CA VAL A 93 2.92 -7.27 -10.96
C VAL A 93 3.09 -8.69 -10.43
N VAL A 94 2.56 -9.72 -11.12
CA VAL A 94 2.67 -11.13 -10.71
C VAL A 94 3.29 -11.99 -11.83
N PRO A 95 4.45 -11.62 -12.39
CA PRO A 95 5.13 -12.47 -13.35
C PRO A 95 5.69 -13.74 -12.68
N GLN A 96 5.93 -14.80 -13.46
CA GLN A 96 6.47 -16.05 -12.95
C GLN A 96 7.81 -15.87 -12.20
N SER A 97 8.63 -14.91 -12.64
CA SER A 97 9.89 -14.57 -11.95
C SER A 97 9.65 -14.08 -10.51
N ARG A 98 8.59 -13.26 -10.27
CA ARG A 98 8.24 -12.80 -8.91
C ARG A 98 7.70 -13.95 -8.06
N ILE A 99 6.93 -14.87 -8.63
CA ILE A 99 6.46 -16.08 -7.92
C ILE A 99 7.66 -16.93 -7.48
N ASN A 100 8.58 -17.21 -8.40
CA ASN A 100 9.77 -18.02 -8.10
C ASN A 100 10.66 -17.35 -7.04
N GLU A 101 10.85 -16.04 -7.15
CA GLU A 101 11.60 -15.27 -6.16
C GLU A 101 10.87 -15.24 -4.81
N GLY A 102 9.56 -15.08 -4.81
CA GLY A 102 8.75 -15.08 -3.58
C GLY A 102 8.87 -16.40 -2.82
N ARG A 103 8.83 -17.54 -3.51
CA ARG A 103 9.07 -18.86 -2.90
C ARG A 103 10.45 -18.95 -2.25
N ARG A 104 11.49 -18.49 -2.96
CA ARG A 104 12.85 -18.46 -2.42
C ARG A 104 12.94 -17.52 -1.21
N LYS A 105 12.38 -16.31 -1.30
CA LYS A 105 12.38 -15.32 -0.23
C LYS A 105 11.60 -15.77 0.99
N TYR A 106 10.47 -16.46 0.80
CA TYR A 106 9.72 -17.08 1.90
C TYR A 106 10.57 -18.15 2.60
N ALA A 107 11.23 -19.03 1.85
CA ALA A 107 12.09 -20.05 2.41
C ALA A 107 13.28 -19.45 3.20
N GLU A 108 13.94 -18.42 2.64
CA GLU A 108 15.08 -17.73 3.27
C GLU A 108 14.71 -17.02 4.58
N ASN A 109 13.46 -16.56 4.72
CA ASN A 109 12.99 -15.78 5.88
C ASN A 109 11.92 -16.51 6.69
N ARG A 110 11.79 -17.83 6.49
CA ARG A 110 10.67 -18.63 7.01
C ARG A 110 10.45 -18.46 8.50
N ALA A 111 11.50 -18.50 9.30
CA ALA A 111 11.40 -18.40 10.76
C ALA A 111 10.77 -17.06 11.19
N ILE A 112 11.18 -15.97 10.57
CA ILE A 112 10.69 -14.60 10.87
C ILE A 112 9.23 -14.46 10.41
N ILE A 113 8.93 -14.89 9.19
CA ILE A 113 7.59 -14.81 8.61
C ILE A 113 6.59 -15.66 9.39
N ASP A 114 6.96 -16.92 9.72
CA ASP A 114 6.09 -17.83 10.46
C ASP A 114 5.87 -17.35 11.91
N ALA A 115 6.86 -16.71 12.53
CA ALA A 115 6.69 -16.09 13.84
C ALA A 115 5.66 -14.95 13.82
N ALA A 116 5.74 -14.06 12.84
CA ALA A 116 4.77 -12.98 12.65
C ALA A 116 3.38 -13.57 12.30
N ALA A 117 3.30 -14.55 11.41
CA ALA A 117 2.07 -15.21 11.01
C ALA A 117 1.37 -15.85 12.23
N LYS A 118 2.12 -16.56 13.06
CA LYS A 118 1.60 -17.19 14.30
C LYS A 118 1.09 -16.16 15.31
N LYS A 119 1.83 -15.05 15.49
CA LYS A 119 1.50 -14.02 16.47
C LYS A 119 0.24 -13.24 16.12
N TYR A 120 0.06 -12.93 14.83
CA TYR A 120 -1.00 -12.03 14.36
C TYR A 120 -2.12 -12.73 13.57
N GLY A 121 -2.02 -14.03 13.32
CA GLY A 121 -3.04 -14.79 12.61
C GLY A 121 -3.14 -14.51 11.10
N VAL A 122 -2.08 -14.00 10.49
CA VAL A 122 -2.03 -13.72 9.05
C VAL A 122 -1.07 -14.70 8.38
N PRO A 123 -1.54 -15.58 7.44
CA PRO A 123 -0.67 -16.60 6.87
C PRO A 123 0.56 -16.02 6.15
N GLY A 124 1.72 -16.66 6.30
CA GLY A 124 3.01 -16.13 5.83
C GLY A 124 3.11 -15.91 4.33
N HIS A 125 2.37 -16.65 3.52
CA HIS A 125 2.32 -16.46 2.08
C HIS A 125 1.66 -15.12 1.69
N TYR A 126 0.70 -14.61 2.46
CA TYR A 126 0.16 -13.26 2.25
C TYR A 126 1.18 -12.18 2.63
N LEU A 127 1.84 -12.31 3.78
CA LEU A 127 2.90 -11.38 4.20
C LEU A 127 4.00 -11.29 3.14
N THR A 128 4.40 -12.44 2.59
CA THR A 128 5.38 -12.52 1.50
C THR A 128 4.85 -11.88 0.21
N ALA A 129 3.55 -12.04 -0.10
CA ALA A 129 2.95 -11.44 -1.29
C ALA A 129 2.92 -9.91 -1.20
N PHE A 130 2.51 -9.34 -0.06
CA PHE A 130 2.60 -7.90 0.18
C PHE A 130 4.03 -7.40 0.01
N TRP A 131 5.00 -8.02 0.69
CA TRP A 131 6.41 -7.64 0.59
C TRP A 131 6.93 -7.69 -0.86
N GLY A 132 6.51 -8.71 -1.62
CA GLY A 132 6.86 -8.85 -3.03
C GLY A 132 6.27 -7.77 -3.92
N ILE A 133 5.00 -7.40 -3.70
CA ILE A 133 4.30 -6.40 -4.53
C ILE A 133 4.76 -4.99 -4.16
N GLU A 134 4.88 -4.67 -2.87
CA GLU A 134 5.24 -3.33 -2.41
C GLU A 134 6.67 -2.95 -2.81
N THR A 135 7.63 -3.81 -2.55
CA THR A 135 9.04 -3.43 -2.67
C THR A 135 9.90 -4.42 -3.43
N GLY A 136 9.31 -5.41 -4.11
CA GLY A 136 10.08 -6.47 -4.75
C GLY A 136 10.98 -7.20 -3.75
N PHE A 137 10.41 -7.55 -2.59
CA PHE A 137 11.12 -8.21 -1.48
C PHE A 137 12.22 -7.35 -0.86
N GLY A 138 11.93 -6.07 -0.63
CA GLY A 138 12.82 -5.11 0.02
C GLY A 138 13.86 -4.46 -0.89
N ARG A 139 13.84 -4.73 -2.23
CA ARG A 139 14.81 -4.14 -3.15
C ARG A 139 14.52 -2.71 -3.57
N HIS A 140 13.26 -2.32 -3.54
CA HIS A 140 12.78 -1.03 -4.07
C HIS A 140 11.93 -0.31 -3.03
N THR A 141 12.56 0.20 -1.99
CA THR A 141 11.89 0.92 -0.90
C THR A 141 11.64 2.40 -1.22
N GLY A 142 12.11 2.87 -2.36
CA GLY A 142 12.12 4.29 -2.75
C GLY A 142 13.49 4.94 -2.52
N GLY A 143 13.71 6.06 -3.18
CA GLY A 143 14.98 6.80 -3.11
C GLY A 143 14.81 8.28 -2.81
N TYR A 144 13.61 8.69 -2.37
CA TYR A 144 13.32 10.06 -1.96
C TYR A 144 13.47 10.22 -0.46
N SER A 145 13.97 11.37 -0.01
CA SER A 145 13.82 11.79 1.37
C SER A 145 12.32 11.93 1.68
N VAL A 146 11.84 11.22 2.68
CA VAL A 146 10.43 11.28 3.10
C VAL A 146 10.10 12.67 3.62
N VAL A 147 11.00 13.27 4.41
CA VAL A 147 10.81 14.63 4.95
C VAL A 147 10.67 15.65 3.82
N ASP A 148 11.60 15.65 2.86
CA ASP A 148 11.59 16.62 1.76
C ASP A 148 10.39 16.42 0.83
N SER A 149 10.03 15.15 0.55
CA SER A 149 8.87 14.82 -0.27
C SER A 149 7.57 15.31 0.37
N LEU A 150 7.38 15.02 1.65
CA LEU A 150 6.18 15.42 2.39
C LEU A 150 6.12 16.95 2.59
N ALA A 151 7.26 17.60 2.85
CA ALA A 151 7.32 19.05 2.94
C ALA A 151 6.94 19.71 1.60
N THR A 152 7.49 19.19 0.48
CA THR A 152 7.16 19.66 -0.85
C THR A 152 5.67 19.56 -1.17
N LEU A 153 5.06 18.39 -0.87
CA LEU A 153 3.63 18.14 -1.11
C LEU A 153 2.72 18.93 -0.16
N ALA A 154 3.15 19.14 1.08
CA ALA A 154 2.43 19.95 2.04
C ALA A 154 2.43 21.44 1.67
N PHE A 155 3.52 21.93 1.07
CA PHE A 155 3.64 23.31 0.58
C PHE A 155 2.88 23.52 -0.73
N GLU A 156 2.92 22.57 -1.68
CA GLU A 156 2.34 22.70 -3.03
C GLU A 156 0.83 22.93 -3.03
N GLY A 157 0.11 22.44 -2.04
CA GLY A 157 -1.27 22.84 -1.73
C GLY A 157 -2.36 21.89 -2.18
N ARG A 158 -2.22 21.09 -3.23
CA ARG A 158 -3.31 20.23 -3.75
C ARG A 158 -3.91 19.27 -2.69
N ARG A 159 -3.07 18.73 -1.82
CA ARG A 159 -3.43 17.88 -0.66
C ARG A 159 -2.66 18.32 0.58
N ALA A 160 -2.49 19.64 0.75
CA ALA A 160 -1.62 20.23 1.76
C ALA A 160 -1.89 19.70 3.17
N GLU A 161 -3.15 19.69 3.59
CA GLU A 161 -3.52 19.26 4.94
C GLU A 161 -3.14 17.80 5.21
N TYR A 162 -3.36 16.91 4.23
CA TYR A 162 -2.98 15.51 4.35
C TYR A 162 -1.46 15.34 4.50
N PHE A 163 -0.69 15.94 3.57
CA PHE A 163 0.75 15.81 3.60
C PHE A 163 1.40 16.55 4.77
N ARG A 164 0.79 17.64 5.25
CA ARG A 164 1.21 18.33 6.48
C ARG A 164 1.07 17.42 7.72
N LYS A 165 -0.02 16.66 7.83
CA LYS A 165 -0.20 15.66 8.88
C LYS A 165 0.82 14.53 8.78
N GLU A 166 1.06 14.02 7.56
CA GLU A 166 2.06 12.97 7.34
C GLU A 166 3.48 13.45 7.65
N LEU A 167 3.83 14.70 7.33
CA LEU A 167 5.12 15.29 7.70
C LEU A 167 5.28 15.40 9.22
N MET A 168 4.23 15.82 9.93
CA MET A 168 4.23 15.86 11.40
C MET A 168 4.45 14.47 11.99
N ASN A 169 3.78 13.45 11.45
CA ASN A 169 3.96 12.06 11.87
C ASN A 169 5.38 11.56 11.57
N ALA A 170 5.98 11.93 10.43
CA ALA A 170 7.36 11.59 10.11
C ALA A 170 8.34 12.19 11.14
N LEU A 171 8.14 13.45 11.54
CA LEU A 171 8.94 14.07 12.59
C LEU A 171 8.77 13.37 13.95
N THR A 172 7.55 12.93 14.28
CA THR A 172 7.29 12.15 15.51
C THR A 172 8.08 10.84 15.52
N ILE A 173 8.17 10.15 14.38
CA ILE A 173 8.95 8.91 14.23
C ILE A 173 10.45 9.17 14.43
N ILE A 174 10.96 10.28 13.87
CA ILE A 174 12.36 10.69 14.03
C ILE A 174 12.63 11.08 15.49
N ASP A 175 11.76 11.89 16.10
CA ASP A 175 11.88 12.37 17.47
C ASP A 175 11.87 11.23 18.50
N ALA A 176 11.09 10.17 18.22
CA ALA A 176 11.10 8.93 19.00
C ALA A 176 12.37 8.07 18.80
N GLY A 177 13.30 8.48 17.92
CA GLY A 177 14.56 7.79 17.68
C GLY A 177 14.48 6.49 16.89
N HIS A 178 13.36 6.25 16.20
CA HIS A 178 13.21 5.03 15.37
C HIS A 178 14.13 5.05 14.16
N ILE A 179 14.33 6.22 13.55
CA ILE A 179 15.22 6.38 12.39
C ILE A 179 15.82 7.78 12.36
N ALA A 180 17.05 7.90 11.86
CA ALA A 180 17.66 9.19 11.60
C ALA A 180 17.08 9.80 10.30
N PRO A 181 16.90 11.13 10.19
CA PRO A 181 16.28 11.78 9.03
C PRO A 181 16.93 11.42 7.70
N GLU A 182 18.26 11.35 7.66
CA GLU A 182 19.04 11.00 6.46
C GLU A 182 18.80 9.57 5.96
N ASN A 183 18.34 8.67 6.83
CA ASN A 183 18.01 7.28 6.52
C ASN A 183 16.51 7.07 6.22
N MET A 184 15.67 8.09 6.50
CA MET A 184 14.22 8.03 6.28
C MET A 184 13.91 8.20 4.79
N SER A 185 14.24 7.17 4.00
CA SER A 185 13.97 7.13 2.56
C SER A 185 12.65 6.42 2.25
N GLY A 186 12.03 6.80 1.14
CA GLY A 186 10.76 6.23 0.74
C GLY A 186 10.35 6.56 -0.68
N SER A 187 9.07 6.40 -0.97
CA SER A 187 8.49 6.82 -2.23
C SER A 187 8.41 8.34 -2.32
N TRP A 188 8.15 8.85 -3.52
CA TRP A 188 7.93 10.27 -3.77
C TRP A 188 6.75 10.86 -2.96
N ALA A 189 5.81 10.03 -2.51
CA ALA A 189 4.64 10.45 -1.73
C ALA A 189 4.79 10.14 -0.23
N GLY A 190 5.97 9.72 0.24
CA GLY A 190 6.26 9.53 1.66
C GLY A 190 5.94 8.13 2.22
N ALA A 191 5.68 7.12 1.38
CA ALA A 191 5.56 5.75 1.84
C ALA A 191 6.95 5.16 2.13
N MET A 192 7.09 4.49 3.28
CA MET A 192 8.37 4.22 3.94
C MET A 192 8.72 2.73 4.02
N GLY A 193 10.00 2.44 3.85
CA GLY A 193 10.59 1.14 4.14
C GLY A 193 10.03 -0.02 3.30
N GLN A 194 10.27 -1.24 3.74
CA GLN A 194 9.90 -2.44 2.98
C GLN A 194 8.40 -2.73 2.96
N ALA A 195 7.64 -2.19 3.92
CA ALA A 195 6.18 -2.30 4.00
C ALA A 195 5.44 -1.13 3.30
N GLN A 196 6.14 -0.12 2.82
CA GLN A 196 5.57 1.09 2.21
C GLN A 196 4.48 1.73 3.08
N PHE A 197 4.70 1.81 4.38
CA PHE A 197 3.80 2.48 5.32
C PHE A 197 3.92 4.00 5.20
N MET A 198 2.78 4.68 5.19
CA MET A 198 2.76 6.12 5.45
C MET A 198 3.16 6.39 6.91
N PRO A 199 3.70 7.57 7.24
CA PRO A 199 4.05 7.90 8.63
C PRO A 199 2.92 7.69 9.63
N SER A 200 1.69 8.05 9.29
CA SER A 200 0.52 7.76 10.13
C SER A 200 0.26 6.27 10.31
N THR A 201 0.46 5.47 9.27
CA THR A 201 0.34 4.01 9.34
C THR A 201 1.43 3.42 10.23
N PHE A 202 2.65 3.94 10.14
CA PHE A 202 3.75 3.55 11.03
C PHE A 202 3.37 3.77 12.49
N LEU A 203 2.96 4.97 12.87
CA LEU A 203 2.62 5.30 14.26
C LEU A 203 1.48 4.44 14.83
N ASN A 204 0.51 4.08 13.99
CA ASN A 204 -0.65 3.31 14.44
C ASN A 204 -0.38 1.80 14.49
N TYR A 205 0.41 1.26 13.55
CA TYR A 205 0.46 -0.18 13.32
C TYR A 205 1.84 -0.81 13.36
N ALA A 206 2.92 -0.03 13.21
CA ALA A 206 4.26 -0.60 13.21
C ALA A 206 4.61 -1.22 14.58
N ARG A 207 5.41 -2.26 14.56
CA ARG A 207 5.79 -3.05 15.76
C ARG A 207 7.28 -3.36 15.72
N ASP A 208 7.90 -3.23 16.86
CA ASP A 208 9.20 -3.81 17.16
C ASP A 208 9.05 -5.34 17.22
N GLY A 209 9.52 -6.01 16.21
CA GLY A 209 9.38 -7.45 16.03
C GLY A 209 10.54 -8.23 16.64
N ASN A 210 11.73 -7.63 16.72
CA ASN A 210 12.93 -8.22 17.27
C ASN A 210 13.15 -7.89 18.75
N GLY A 211 12.45 -6.87 19.30
CA GLY A 211 12.50 -6.49 20.71
C GLY A 211 13.70 -5.63 21.08
N ASP A 212 14.31 -4.91 20.14
CA ASP A 212 15.47 -4.07 20.38
C ASP A 212 15.15 -2.63 20.86
N GLY A 213 13.85 -2.29 20.97
CA GLY A 213 13.34 -1.00 21.40
C GLY A 213 13.21 0.03 20.29
N LYS A 214 13.47 -0.34 19.05
CA LYS A 214 13.26 0.47 17.85
C LYS A 214 12.30 -0.21 16.89
N ILE A 215 11.77 0.54 15.96
CA ILE A 215 10.99 0.00 14.85
C ILE A 215 11.70 0.40 13.55
N ASP A 216 12.29 -0.58 12.88
CA ASP A 216 13.05 -0.38 11.63
C ASP A 216 12.37 -1.11 10.46
N LEU A 217 11.55 -0.37 9.69
CA LEU A 217 10.92 -0.91 8.48
C LEU A 217 11.84 -0.94 7.26
N TRP A 218 13.08 -0.47 7.37
CA TRP A 218 14.07 -0.46 6.27
C TRP A 218 15.01 -1.65 6.33
N GLY A 219 15.53 -1.98 7.51
CA GLY A 219 16.56 -2.99 7.75
C GLY A 219 16.08 -4.25 8.46
N ALA A 220 15.26 -4.12 9.52
CA ALA A 220 14.84 -5.23 10.37
C ALA A 220 13.61 -5.95 9.80
N LYS A 221 13.80 -7.14 9.26
CA LYS A 221 12.70 -7.93 8.66
C LYS A 221 11.68 -8.38 9.70
N GLU A 222 12.11 -8.61 10.92
CA GLU A 222 11.25 -8.92 12.05
C GLU A 222 10.20 -7.81 12.24
N ASP A 223 10.61 -6.56 12.19
CA ASP A 223 9.75 -5.39 12.33
C ASP A 223 8.84 -5.24 11.12
N VAL A 224 9.38 -5.44 9.91
CA VAL A 224 8.61 -5.40 8.66
C VAL A 224 7.45 -6.38 8.69
N PHE A 225 7.70 -7.66 9.00
CA PHE A 225 6.66 -8.66 9.00
C PHE A 225 5.73 -8.56 10.21
N ALA A 226 6.24 -8.20 11.39
CA ALA A 226 5.41 -7.93 12.56
C ALA A 226 4.46 -6.76 12.31
N SER A 227 4.95 -5.69 11.70
CA SER A 227 4.15 -4.49 11.38
C SER A 227 3.09 -4.78 10.32
N ALA A 228 3.46 -5.45 9.22
CA ALA A 228 2.52 -5.83 8.17
C ALA A 228 1.42 -6.77 8.70
N ALA A 229 1.79 -7.76 9.48
CA ALA A 229 0.85 -8.71 10.09
C ALA A 229 -0.05 -8.04 11.12
N ASN A 230 0.49 -7.15 11.97
CA ASN A 230 -0.29 -6.37 12.92
C ASN A 230 -1.30 -5.45 12.23
N TYR A 231 -0.90 -4.78 11.15
CA TYR A 231 -1.82 -3.97 10.35
C TYR A 231 -3.00 -4.82 9.87
N LEU A 232 -2.73 -5.89 9.13
CA LEU A 232 -3.77 -6.76 8.54
C LEU A 232 -4.69 -7.36 9.63
N SER A 233 -4.13 -7.85 10.72
CA SER A 233 -4.87 -8.37 11.86
C SER A 233 -5.81 -7.31 12.46
N THR A 234 -5.29 -6.09 12.67
CA THR A 234 -6.05 -4.99 13.29
C THR A 234 -7.18 -4.51 12.39
N VAL A 235 -7.01 -4.50 11.06
CA VAL A 235 -8.04 -4.06 10.12
C VAL A 235 -8.99 -5.19 9.70
N GLY A 236 -8.94 -6.37 10.36
CA GLY A 236 -9.98 -7.38 10.28
C GLY A 236 -9.64 -8.63 9.50
N TRP A 237 -8.36 -9.01 9.41
CA TRP A 237 -7.96 -10.29 8.81
C TRP A 237 -8.64 -11.49 9.48
N LYS A 238 -9.14 -12.41 8.70
CA LYS A 238 -9.87 -13.61 9.15
C LYS A 238 -9.04 -14.88 8.95
N GLY A 239 -8.10 -15.15 9.86
CA GLY A 239 -7.35 -16.41 9.91
C GLY A 239 -6.97 -16.97 8.53
N ASP A 240 -7.34 -18.22 8.28
CA ASP A 240 -7.05 -18.93 7.02
C ASP A 240 -8.11 -18.73 5.92
N GLU A 241 -9.06 -17.80 6.09
CA GLU A 241 -10.02 -17.46 5.06
C GLU A 241 -9.30 -16.95 3.82
N ARG A 242 -9.67 -17.48 2.65
CA ARG A 242 -9.10 -17.01 1.37
C ARG A 242 -9.54 -15.58 1.09
N TRP A 243 -8.74 -14.88 0.25
CA TRP A 243 -9.12 -13.55 -0.24
C TRP A 243 -10.27 -13.61 -1.26
N GLY A 244 -10.30 -14.65 -2.11
CA GLY A 244 -11.25 -14.81 -3.19
C GLY A 244 -10.86 -15.94 -4.15
N ARG A 245 -11.51 -15.96 -5.29
CA ARG A 245 -11.26 -16.89 -6.42
C ARG A 245 -11.86 -16.40 -7.70
N LYS A 246 -11.28 -16.79 -8.83
CA LYS A 246 -11.88 -16.55 -10.16
C LYS A 246 -13.17 -17.36 -10.29
N VAL A 247 -14.20 -16.75 -10.90
CA VAL A 247 -15.50 -17.38 -11.15
C VAL A 247 -15.98 -17.06 -12.57
N SER A 248 -16.96 -17.86 -13.03
CA SER A 248 -17.76 -17.58 -14.22
C SER A 248 -19.12 -17.05 -13.78
N ILE A 249 -19.57 -15.95 -14.37
CA ILE A 249 -20.87 -15.36 -14.12
C ILE A 249 -21.78 -15.55 -15.34
N PRO A 250 -23.09 -15.77 -15.16
CA PRO A 250 -24.04 -15.81 -16.28
C PRO A 250 -24.05 -14.48 -17.03
N LYS A 251 -24.33 -14.52 -18.33
CA LYS A 251 -24.43 -13.31 -19.16
C LYS A 251 -25.61 -12.41 -18.78
N ASP A 252 -26.64 -13.00 -18.23
CA ASP A 252 -27.90 -12.38 -17.79
C ASP A 252 -27.93 -12.05 -16.30
N LEU A 253 -26.82 -12.23 -15.61
CA LEU A 253 -26.72 -11.80 -14.19
C LEU A 253 -26.99 -10.31 -14.11
N ASP A 254 -27.91 -9.93 -13.22
CA ASP A 254 -28.19 -8.52 -12.94
C ASP A 254 -26.91 -7.79 -12.52
N LYS A 255 -26.49 -6.81 -13.33
CA LYS A 255 -25.28 -6.02 -13.09
C LYS A 255 -25.33 -5.23 -11.78
N SER A 256 -26.51 -4.93 -11.25
CA SER A 256 -26.65 -4.29 -9.93
C SER A 256 -26.16 -5.15 -8.78
N LEU A 257 -26.05 -6.46 -8.98
CA LEU A 257 -25.50 -7.41 -8.00
C LEU A 257 -23.96 -7.46 -8.03
N ILE A 258 -23.33 -6.87 -9.03
CA ILE A 258 -21.86 -6.85 -9.17
C ILE A 258 -21.31 -5.65 -8.42
N GLY A 259 -20.47 -5.91 -7.42
CA GLY A 259 -19.82 -4.87 -6.63
C GLY A 259 -19.36 -5.40 -5.29
N ARG A 260 -18.28 -4.85 -4.78
CA ARG A 260 -17.67 -5.29 -3.51
C ARG A 260 -18.58 -5.08 -2.29
N ASP A 261 -19.52 -4.16 -2.38
CA ASP A 261 -20.43 -3.80 -1.28
C ASP A 261 -21.70 -4.67 -1.27
N ILE A 262 -21.94 -5.46 -2.31
CA ILE A 262 -23.06 -6.41 -2.43
C ILE A 262 -22.60 -7.77 -1.90
N ARG A 263 -23.02 -8.12 -0.71
CA ARG A 263 -22.64 -9.37 -0.05
C ARG A 263 -23.83 -10.33 0.01
N LYS A 264 -23.58 -11.57 -0.38
CA LYS A 264 -24.56 -12.68 -0.35
C LYS A 264 -23.86 -13.97 0.05
N PRO A 265 -24.59 -14.94 0.66
CA PRO A 265 -24.09 -16.30 0.88
C PRO A 265 -23.58 -16.93 -0.43
N ILE A 266 -22.53 -17.73 -0.36
CA ILE A 266 -21.99 -18.46 -1.54
C ILE A 266 -23.08 -19.32 -2.21
N SER A 267 -23.99 -19.92 -1.43
CA SER A 267 -25.12 -20.70 -1.93
C SER A 267 -26.05 -19.86 -2.81
N GLU A 268 -26.36 -18.63 -2.40
CA GLU A 268 -27.21 -17.72 -3.19
C GLU A 268 -26.53 -17.34 -4.53
N TRP A 269 -25.22 -17.09 -4.51
CA TRP A 269 -24.48 -16.86 -5.75
C TRP A 269 -24.52 -18.07 -6.68
N GLN A 270 -24.49 -19.29 -6.13
CA GLN A 270 -24.63 -20.51 -6.92
C GLN A 270 -26.02 -20.65 -7.52
N GLU A 271 -27.08 -20.31 -6.78
CA GLU A 271 -28.47 -20.29 -7.28
C GLU A 271 -28.66 -19.27 -8.39
N LEU A 272 -27.98 -18.11 -8.30
CA LEU A 272 -27.91 -17.08 -9.35
C LEU A 272 -27.06 -17.50 -10.57
N GLY A 273 -26.55 -18.74 -10.60
CA GLY A 273 -25.82 -19.29 -11.75
C GLY A 273 -24.31 -19.02 -11.74
N VAL A 274 -23.74 -18.41 -10.70
CA VAL A 274 -22.29 -18.25 -10.60
C VAL A 274 -21.64 -19.63 -10.39
N ARG A 275 -20.51 -19.89 -11.09
CA ARG A 275 -19.82 -21.18 -11.09
C ARG A 275 -18.31 -20.98 -11.00
N MET A 276 -17.61 -22.04 -10.62
CA MET A 276 -16.15 -22.10 -10.82
C MET A 276 -15.82 -22.04 -12.32
N PRO A 277 -14.62 -21.60 -12.71
CA PRO A 277 -14.15 -21.72 -14.08
C PRO A 277 -14.31 -23.16 -14.58
N GLY A 278 -14.89 -23.34 -15.77
CA GLY A 278 -15.22 -24.68 -16.30
C GLY A 278 -16.58 -25.21 -15.89
N GLY A 279 -17.41 -24.46 -15.14
CA GLY A 279 -18.81 -24.77 -14.87
C GLY A 279 -19.08 -25.60 -13.62
N ALA A 280 -18.05 -25.99 -12.86
CA ALA A 280 -18.23 -26.72 -11.59
C ALA A 280 -18.94 -25.85 -10.54
N ASN A 281 -19.60 -26.50 -9.58
CA ASN A 281 -20.23 -25.82 -8.47
C ASN A 281 -19.23 -25.01 -7.63
N LEU A 282 -19.71 -23.94 -7.01
CA LEU A 282 -18.97 -23.20 -6.00
C LEU A 282 -18.71 -24.09 -4.77
N PRO A 283 -17.64 -23.80 -3.99
CA PRO A 283 -17.42 -24.52 -2.74
C PRO A 283 -18.59 -24.34 -1.78
N THR A 284 -18.93 -25.39 -1.07
CA THR A 284 -19.90 -25.33 0.03
C THR A 284 -19.18 -24.73 1.25
N ALA A 285 -19.54 -23.51 1.61
CA ALA A 285 -19.05 -22.82 2.80
C ALA A 285 -20.13 -21.86 3.32
N ASP A 286 -20.29 -21.80 4.63
CA ASP A 286 -21.17 -20.84 5.30
C ASP A 286 -20.43 -19.51 5.48
N MET A 287 -20.39 -18.75 4.40
CA MET A 287 -19.76 -17.44 4.35
C MET A 287 -20.35 -16.57 3.24
N ASP A 288 -20.29 -15.28 3.47
CA ASP A 288 -20.67 -14.27 2.47
C ASP A 288 -19.53 -13.97 1.51
N ALA A 289 -19.92 -13.66 0.28
CA ALA A 289 -19.03 -13.25 -0.78
C ALA A 289 -19.63 -12.08 -1.56
N SER A 290 -18.77 -11.35 -2.26
CA SER A 290 -19.17 -10.38 -3.28
C SER A 290 -18.63 -10.82 -4.63
N ILE A 291 -19.30 -10.41 -5.72
CA ILE A 291 -18.77 -10.57 -7.06
C ILE A 291 -18.18 -9.25 -7.53
N VAL A 292 -16.91 -9.26 -7.91
CA VAL A 292 -16.24 -8.11 -8.50
C VAL A 292 -15.76 -8.46 -9.91
N THR A 293 -15.80 -7.47 -10.80
CA THR A 293 -15.27 -7.56 -12.16
C THR A 293 -14.18 -6.51 -12.32
N VAL A 294 -13.37 -6.66 -13.36
CA VAL A 294 -12.32 -5.71 -13.73
C VAL A 294 -12.57 -5.19 -15.15
N ASN A 295 -11.84 -4.17 -15.59
CA ASN A 295 -12.01 -3.55 -16.90
C ASN A 295 -13.49 -3.16 -17.20
N ASP A 296 -14.14 -2.47 -16.25
CA ASP A 296 -15.53 -2.03 -16.37
C ASP A 296 -16.55 -3.15 -16.71
N GLY A 297 -16.27 -4.38 -16.26
CA GLY A 297 -17.10 -5.55 -16.50
C GLY A 297 -16.71 -6.40 -17.72
N GLU A 298 -15.77 -5.93 -18.53
CA GLU A 298 -15.29 -6.67 -19.71
C GLU A 298 -14.22 -7.73 -19.39
N GLY A 299 -13.67 -7.68 -18.17
CA GLY A 299 -12.62 -8.58 -17.70
C GLY A 299 -13.14 -9.78 -16.90
N PRO A 300 -12.21 -10.57 -16.33
CA PRO A 300 -12.57 -11.70 -15.49
C PRO A 300 -13.34 -11.29 -14.24
N ALA A 301 -14.24 -12.18 -13.79
CA ALA A 301 -14.97 -12.02 -12.53
C ALA A 301 -14.30 -12.80 -11.40
N TYR A 302 -14.39 -12.25 -10.21
CA TYR A 302 -13.87 -12.85 -8.97
C TYR A 302 -14.98 -12.85 -7.91
N MET A 303 -15.12 -13.97 -7.23
CA MET A 303 -15.83 -14.07 -5.96
C MET A 303 -14.81 -13.73 -4.86
N VAL A 304 -15.12 -12.69 -4.09
CA VAL A 304 -14.18 -12.15 -3.07
C VAL A 304 -14.80 -12.25 -1.68
N TYR A 305 -13.95 -12.49 -0.69
CA TYR A 305 -14.33 -12.76 0.69
C TYR A 305 -13.85 -11.64 1.61
N ASN A 306 -13.98 -11.84 2.93
CA ASN A 306 -13.62 -10.81 3.89
C ASN A 306 -12.15 -10.34 3.76
N ASN A 307 -11.20 -11.27 3.56
CA ASN A 307 -9.80 -10.92 3.46
C ASN A 307 -9.45 -10.09 2.21
N PHE A 308 -10.26 -10.14 1.15
CA PHE A 308 -10.15 -9.18 0.05
C PHE A 308 -10.43 -7.74 0.51
N HIS A 309 -11.48 -7.54 1.30
CA HIS A 309 -11.79 -6.23 1.86
C HIS A 309 -10.70 -5.76 2.83
N THR A 310 -10.12 -6.69 3.60
CA THR A 310 -8.96 -6.39 4.46
C THR A 310 -7.74 -5.94 3.65
N ILE A 311 -7.44 -6.59 2.52
CA ILE A 311 -6.38 -6.15 1.59
C ILE A 311 -6.70 -4.76 1.03
N MET A 312 -7.98 -4.45 0.75
CA MET A 312 -8.42 -3.14 0.28
C MET A 312 -8.22 -2.01 1.32
N HIS A 313 -8.08 -2.32 2.62
CA HIS A 313 -7.67 -1.32 3.61
C HIS A 313 -6.22 -0.87 3.42
N TRP A 314 -5.34 -1.79 2.99
CA TRP A 314 -3.95 -1.45 2.66
C TRP A 314 -3.87 -0.58 1.41
N ASN A 315 -4.56 -1.00 0.36
CA ASN A 315 -4.61 -0.27 -0.90
C ASN A 315 -5.99 -0.46 -1.54
N ARG A 316 -6.71 0.64 -1.79
CA ARG A 316 -8.11 0.62 -2.28
C ARG A 316 -8.28 0.19 -3.74
N SER A 317 -7.23 -0.28 -4.40
CA SER A 317 -7.29 -0.78 -5.77
C SER A 317 -7.74 -2.25 -5.80
N THR A 318 -8.82 -2.52 -6.54
CA THR A 318 -9.27 -3.89 -6.84
C THR A 318 -8.16 -4.70 -7.54
N TYR A 319 -7.39 -4.06 -8.43
CA TYR A 319 -6.28 -4.69 -9.13
C TYR A 319 -5.17 -5.11 -8.16
N PHE A 320 -4.83 -4.24 -7.21
CA PHE A 320 -3.87 -4.53 -6.17
C PHE A 320 -4.32 -5.71 -5.30
N ALA A 321 -5.57 -5.70 -4.84
CA ALA A 321 -6.08 -6.74 -3.96
C ALA A 321 -6.09 -8.12 -4.65
N ILE A 322 -6.49 -8.17 -5.94
CA ILE A 322 -6.44 -9.40 -6.74
C ILE A 322 -4.99 -9.84 -6.96
N ALA A 323 -4.06 -8.90 -7.21
CA ALA A 323 -2.65 -9.23 -7.40
C ALA A 323 -2.01 -9.81 -6.14
N VAL A 324 -2.26 -9.21 -4.97
CA VAL A 324 -1.82 -9.76 -3.67
C VAL A 324 -2.36 -11.18 -3.48
N GLY A 325 -3.66 -11.37 -3.68
CA GLY A 325 -4.30 -12.67 -3.54
C GLY A 325 -3.75 -13.71 -4.52
N THR A 326 -3.59 -13.33 -5.79
CA THR A 326 -3.04 -14.21 -6.83
C THR A 326 -1.59 -14.61 -6.54
N LEU A 327 -0.76 -13.68 -6.07
CA LEU A 327 0.61 -14.01 -5.68
C LEU A 327 0.62 -14.89 -4.44
N ALA A 328 -0.22 -14.61 -3.44
CA ALA A 328 -0.33 -15.41 -2.23
C ALA A 328 -0.75 -16.85 -2.54
N ASP A 329 -1.75 -17.05 -3.39
CA ASP A 329 -2.20 -18.38 -3.85
C ASP A 329 -1.05 -19.15 -4.54
N ALA A 330 -0.32 -18.48 -5.44
CA ALA A 330 0.83 -19.07 -6.13
C ALA A 330 1.98 -19.45 -5.18
N LEU A 331 2.20 -18.68 -4.11
CA LEU A 331 3.20 -18.98 -3.08
C LEU A 331 2.77 -20.16 -2.21
N ALA A 332 1.48 -20.29 -1.91
CA ALA A 332 0.91 -21.41 -1.15
C ALA A 332 0.82 -22.71 -1.97
N GLY A 333 1.04 -22.67 -3.29
CA GLY A 333 0.87 -23.82 -4.17
C GLY A 333 -0.58 -24.17 -4.51
N GLN A 334 -1.46 -23.16 -4.46
CA GLN A 334 -2.90 -23.29 -4.72
C GLN A 334 -3.28 -22.82 -6.13
#